data_a838e1d42e91473d805826aa710e49c0
#
_entry.id   a838e1d42e91473d805826aa710e49c0
#
_cell.length_a   1.000
_cell.length_b   1.000
_cell.length_c   1.000
_cell.angle_alpha   90.00
_cell.angle_beta   90.00
_cell.angle_gamma   90.00
#
_symmetry.space_group_name_H-M   'P 1'
#
loop_
_entity.id
_entity.type
_entity.pdbx_description
1 polymer ?
#
loop_
_entity_poly.entity_id
_entity_poly.type
_entity_poly.pdbx_seq_one_letter_code
_entity_poly.pdbx_strand_id
1 'polypeptide(L)'
;MMRRNWRCLLATAAGVLMIACPLAVRAGPPFLTDDPEPVDFGHYETYVFTQWDNSPGNGSTVTGPAVEFNSGFLPNLQLHLVTPFENTTIPGMPNAFGFSDTEVGVKYRFVTESATRPQIGIFPMAELATGDSARNLGNGQTWYRLPLWIQKSFDNGKWTVDTGGGAALNHAPGQRDYGFGGLLVQRSLGAGLTLGSEIFTQGATAVGSTPTTFYNVGGYINPSDQFSILFSVGHSIAGQSHAIGYVGLYYTYPRPAKQ
;
A
#
# COMPACT_ATOMS: atom_id res chain seq x y z
N MET A 1 42.34 -29.22 62.42
CA MET A 1 40.87 -29.25 62.29
C MET A 1 40.42 -28.08 61.44
N MET A 2 40.32 -28.25 60.13
CA MET A 2 39.98 -27.21 59.16
C MET A 2 38.58 -27.49 58.64
N ARG A 3 37.63 -26.58 58.94
CA ARG A 3 36.29 -26.61 58.33
C ARG A 3 36.31 -25.80 57.04
N ARG A 4 36.07 -26.47 55.93
CA ARG A 4 35.87 -25.89 54.55
C ARG A 4 34.40 -25.51 54.35
N ASN A 5 34.10 -24.19 54.32
CA ASN A 5 32.77 -23.69 53.96
C ASN A 5 32.67 -23.64 52.44
N TRP A 6 31.75 -24.42 51.85
CA TRP A 6 31.34 -24.33 50.47
C TRP A 6 30.16 -23.37 50.40
N ARG A 7 30.37 -22.22 49.81
CA ARG A 7 29.26 -21.32 49.41
C ARG A 7 28.86 -21.69 47.99
N CYS A 8 27.61 -22.19 47.84
CA CYS A 8 26.96 -22.36 46.57
C CYS A 8 26.64 -20.97 46.00
N LEU A 9 27.22 -20.66 44.85
CA LEU A 9 26.82 -19.55 44.01
C LEU A 9 25.60 -19.99 43.18
N LEU A 10 24.41 -19.57 43.55
CA LEU A 10 23.21 -19.65 42.70
C LEU A 10 23.29 -18.50 41.69
N ALA A 11 23.66 -18.81 40.47
CA ALA A 11 23.54 -17.93 39.34
C ALA A 11 22.07 -17.93 38.87
N THR A 12 21.33 -16.89 39.23
CA THR A 12 19.99 -16.60 38.68
C THR A 12 20.16 -16.14 37.23
N ALA A 13 19.90 -17.01 36.29
CA ALA A 13 19.73 -16.64 34.89
C ALA A 13 18.36 -15.97 34.75
N ALA A 14 18.35 -14.63 34.74
CA ALA A 14 17.19 -13.86 34.35
C ALA A 14 17.03 -13.99 32.83
N GLY A 15 16.18 -14.90 32.39
CA GLY A 15 15.73 -14.97 31.01
C GLY A 15 14.95 -13.71 30.65
N VAL A 16 15.52 -12.84 29.84
CA VAL A 16 14.80 -11.75 29.20
C VAL A 16 13.86 -12.39 28.18
N LEU A 17 12.59 -12.51 28.55
CA LEU A 17 11.52 -12.89 27.61
C LEU A 17 11.32 -11.69 26.68
N MET A 18 11.99 -11.69 25.52
CA MET A 18 11.66 -10.76 24.45
C MET A 18 10.24 -11.12 23.96
N ILE A 19 9.26 -10.36 24.39
CA ILE A 19 7.93 -10.37 23.80
C ILE A 19 8.13 -9.74 22.41
N ALA A 20 8.29 -10.58 21.38
CA ALA A 20 8.22 -10.15 20.02
C ALA A 20 6.78 -9.65 19.81
N CYS A 21 6.57 -8.34 19.83
CA CYS A 21 5.34 -7.73 19.37
C CYS A 21 5.22 -8.10 17.89
N PRO A 22 4.16 -8.76 17.44
CA PRO A 22 4.00 -9.04 16.02
C PRO A 22 3.86 -7.70 15.31
N LEU A 23 4.84 -7.37 14.45
CA LEU A 23 4.73 -6.25 13.54
C LEU A 23 3.51 -6.53 12.66
N ALA A 24 2.54 -5.62 12.65
CA ALA A 24 1.39 -5.71 11.77
C ALA A 24 1.89 -5.71 10.33
N VAL A 25 1.57 -6.77 9.59
CA VAL A 25 1.85 -6.85 8.15
C VAL A 25 0.74 -6.07 7.48
N ARG A 26 1.09 -5.00 6.78
CA ARG A 26 0.14 -4.10 6.09
C ARG A 26 0.04 -4.49 4.62
N ALA A 27 -1.14 -4.38 4.04
CA ALA A 27 -1.36 -4.30 2.60
C ALA A 27 -1.41 -2.81 2.17
N GLY A 28 -1.63 -2.52 0.90
CA GLY A 28 -1.43 -1.21 0.32
C GLY A 28 -0.05 -1.14 -0.34
N PRO A 29 0.52 0.03 -0.58
CA PRO A 29 1.85 0.09 -1.20
C PRO A 29 2.83 -0.86 -0.52
N PRO A 30 3.60 -1.66 -1.29
CA PRO A 30 3.88 -1.55 -2.73
C PRO A 30 2.98 -2.37 -3.66
N PHE A 31 1.84 -2.88 -3.19
CA PHE A 31 0.90 -3.69 -3.95
C PHE A 31 -0.30 -2.86 -4.44
N LEU A 32 -1.07 -3.43 -5.39
CA LEU A 32 -2.30 -2.83 -5.91
C LEU A 32 -3.51 -3.18 -5.02
N THR A 33 -3.48 -4.36 -4.39
CA THR A 33 -4.43 -4.76 -3.34
C THR A 33 -4.10 -4.00 -2.07
N ASP A 34 -5.10 -3.42 -1.44
CA ASP A 34 -4.95 -2.67 -0.20
C ASP A 34 -5.59 -3.42 0.97
N ASP A 35 -5.42 -2.89 2.18
CA ASP A 35 -5.97 -3.43 3.42
C ASP A 35 -7.06 -2.52 4.01
N PRO A 36 -7.87 -3.03 4.94
CA PRO A 36 -8.85 -2.23 5.66
C PRO A 36 -8.28 -1.55 6.91
N GLU A 37 -6.97 -1.66 7.19
CA GLU A 37 -6.38 -1.17 8.43
C GLU A 37 -6.02 0.32 8.33
N PRO A 38 -6.70 1.21 9.07
CA PRO A 38 -6.32 2.61 9.09
C PRO A 38 -5.11 2.83 10.00
N VAL A 39 -4.40 3.91 9.78
CA VAL A 39 -3.39 4.44 10.72
C VAL A 39 -3.99 4.57 12.10
N ASP A 40 -3.27 4.18 13.12
CA ASP A 40 -3.70 4.28 14.52
C ASP A 40 -4.08 5.71 14.90
N PHE A 41 -5.12 5.85 15.71
CA PHE A 41 -5.60 7.16 16.14
C PHE A 41 -4.48 7.99 16.79
N GLY A 42 -4.28 9.19 16.25
CA GLY A 42 -3.24 10.11 16.70
C GLY A 42 -1.84 9.84 16.14
N HIS A 43 -1.70 8.87 15.23
CA HIS A 43 -0.47 8.63 14.48
C HIS A 43 -0.57 9.16 13.04
N TYR A 44 0.59 9.25 12.40
CA TYR A 44 0.75 9.71 11.03
C TYR A 44 1.69 8.79 10.28
N GLU A 45 1.46 8.66 8.99
CA GLU A 45 2.33 7.95 8.07
C GLU A 45 2.67 8.84 6.88
N THR A 46 3.91 8.74 6.45
CA THR A 46 4.38 9.43 5.25
C THR A 46 5.11 8.44 4.37
N TYR A 47 4.76 8.43 3.08
CA TYR A 47 5.48 7.69 2.06
C TYR A 47 6.12 8.69 1.09
N VAL A 48 7.35 8.41 0.68
CA VAL A 48 7.97 9.04 -0.49
C VAL A 48 8.28 7.92 -1.45
N PHE A 49 7.66 7.94 -2.63
CA PHE A 49 7.73 6.80 -3.52
C PHE A 49 7.85 7.19 -5.00
N THR A 50 8.21 6.19 -5.78
CA THR A 50 8.12 6.17 -7.24
C THR A 50 7.50 4.86 -7.67
N GLN A 51 6.56 4.94 -8.59
CA GLN A 51 6.00 3.80 -9.29
C GLN A 51 6.12 4.00 -10.80
N TRP A 52 6.14 2.91 -11.55
CA TRP A 52 6.18 2.95 -13.01
C TRP A 52 5.22 1.93 -13.61
N ASP A 53 4.66 2.31 -14.74
CA ASP A 53 3.89 1.46 -15.63
C ASP A 53 4.47 1.65 -17.04
N ASN A 54 4.86 0.55 -17.65
CA ASN A 54 5.35 0.53 -19.01
C ASN A 54 4.49 -0.42 -19.86
N SER A 55 3.80 0.13 -20.84
CA SER A 55 2.98 -0.61 -21.78
C SER A 55 3.62 -0.56 -23.17
N PRO A 56 4.29 -1.63 -23.63
CA PRO A 56 4.97 -1.65 -24.92
C PRO A 56 4.06 -1.22 -26.08
N GLY A 57 4.50 -0.23 -26.84
CA GLY A 57 3.74 0.34 -27.96
C GLY A 57 2.70 1.40 -27.56
N ASN A 58 2.35 1.56 -26.28
CA ASN A 58 1.38 2.56 -25.82
C ASN A 58 2.01 3.66 -24.98
N GLY A 59 3.17 3.41 -24.42
CA GLY A 59 3.91 4.40 -23.65
C GLY A 59 4.29 3.93 -22.25
N SER A 60 4.81 4.86 -21.46
CA SER A 60 5.17 4.62 -20.07
C SER A 60 4.84 5.82 -19.22
N THR A 61 4.47 5.54 -17.98
CA THR A 61 4.27 6.54 -16.94
C THR A 61 5.16 6.21 -15.75
N VAL A 62 5.89 7.22 -15.27
CA VAL A 62 6.63 7.16 -14.02
C VAL A 62 6.02 8.19 -13.10
N THR A 63 5.31 7.73 -12.06
CA THR A 63 4.76 8.58 -11.01
C THR A 63 5.80 8.67 -9.89
N GLY A 64 6.42 9.84 -9.78
CA GLY A 64 7.45 10.06 -8.75
C GLY A 64 8.42 11.22 -9.07
N PRO A 65 8.96 11.86 -8.00
CA PRO A 65 8.65 11.58 -6.60
C PRO A 65 7.20 11.90 -6.27
N ALA A 66 6.55 11.00 -5.54
CA ALA A 66 5.23 11.23 -5.00
C ALA A 66 5.30 11.19 -3.46
N VAL A 67 4.47 12.01 -2.83
CA VAL A 67 4.35 12.04 -1.37
C VAL A 67 2.93 11.65 -1.01
N GLU A 68 2.83 10.62 -0.17
CA GLU A 68 1.59 10.21 0.46
C GLU A 68 1.65 10.55 1.94
N PHE A 69 0.56 11.08 2.46
CA PHE A 69 0.38 11.40 3.87
C PHE A 69 -0.93 10.83 4.40
N ASN A 70 -0.83 10.07 5.47
CA ASN A 70 -1.97 9.47 6.16
C ASN A 70 -2.03 9.93 7.61
N SER A 71 -3.24 10.17 8.11
CA SER A 71 -3.50 10.58 9.48
C SER A 71 -4.59 9.72 10.11
N GLY A 72 -4.28 9.06 11.23
CA GLY A 72 -5.27 8.44 12.10
C GLY A 72 -6.12 9.47 12.81
N PHE A 73 -7.13 9.98 12.11
CA PHE A 73 -7.93 11.14 12.51
C PHE A 73 -8.93 10.84 13.62
N LEU A 74 -9.58 9.67 13.57
CA LEU A 74 -10.45 9.11 14.60
C LEU A 74 -10.14 7.62 14.79
N PRO A 75 -10.60 6.98 15.88
CA PRO A 75 -10.51 5.52 15.99
C PRO A 75 -11.11 4.83 14.77
N ASN A 76 -10.33 3.94 14.13
CA ASN A 76 -10.69 3.21 12.92
C ASN A 76 -10.94 4.09 11.67
N LEU A 77 -10.49 5.34 11.65
CA LEU A 77 -10.66 6.26 10.52
C LEU A 77 -9.34 6.99 10.22
N GLN A 78 -8.89 6.87 8.98
CA GLN A 78 -7.73 7.53 8.41
C GLN A 78 -8.15 8.53 7.35
N LEU A 79 -7.51 9.69 7.34
CA LEU A 79 -7.49 10.62 6.21
C LEU A 79 -6.24 10.35 5.38
N HIS A 80 -6.38 10.44 4.06
CA HIS A 80 -5.37 10.11 3.07
C HIS A 80 -5.20 11.24 2.05
N LEU A 81 -3.96 11.52 1.66
CA LEU A 81 -3.57 12.50 0.66
C LEU A 81 -2.36 12.00 -0.11
N VAL A 82 -2.41 12.02 -1.45
CA VAL A 82 -1.25 11.81 -2.33
C VAL A 82 -1.06 13.01 -3.25
N THR A 83 0.20 13.46 -3.35
CA THR A 83 0.58 14.56 -4.26
C THR A 83 1.74 14.06 -5.14
N PRO A 84 1.47 13.68 -6.40
CA PRO A 84 2.48 13.10 -7.28
C PRO A 84 3.06 14.10 -8.27
N PHE A 85 4.36 13.97 -8.58
CA PHE A 85 4.89 14.34 -9.89
C PHE A 85 4.79 13.15 -10.83
N GLU A 86 4.64 13.43 -12.10
CA GLU A 86 4.51 12.40 -13.13
C GLU A 86 5.38 12.72 -14.34
N ASN A 87 5.98 11.69 -14.92
CA ASN A 87 6.67 11.73 -16.20
C ASN A 87 5.98 10.74 -17.15
N THR A 88 5.30 11.29 -18.16
CA THR A 88 4.54 10.51 -19.14
C THR A 88 5.19 10.55 -20.49
N THR A 89 5.39 9.37 -21.10
CA THR A 89 5.91 9.19 -22.46
C THR A 89 4.87 8.44 -23.27
N ILE A 90 4.31 9.09 -24.29
CA ILE A 90 3.32 8.51 -25.20
C ILE A 90 3.90 8.55 -26.63
N PRO A 91 3.87 7.44 -27.40
CA PRO A 91 4.38 7.42 -28.76
C PRO A 91 3.73 8.50 -29.64
N GLY A 92 4.56 9.29 -30.31
CA GLY A 92 4.09 10.37 -31.19
C GLY A 92 3.74 11.68 -30.48
N MET A 93 3.88 11.75 -29.14
CA MET A 93 3.66 12.96 -28.36
C MET A 93 4.97 13.43 -27.67
N PRO A 94 5.11 14.72 -27.37
CA PRO A 94 6.20 15.20 -26.51
C PRO A 94 6.12 14.58 -25.13
N ASN A 95 7.25 14.21 -24.53
CA ASN A 95 7.30 13.80 -23.14
C ASN A 95 6.82 14.93 -22.24
N ALA A 96 6.03 14.59 -21.23
CA ALA A 96 5.53 15.53 -20.24
C ALA A 96 6.07 15.17 -18.84
N PHE A 97 6.51 16.19 -18.12
CA PHE A 97 6.86 16.09 -16.70
C PHE A 97 6.23 17.24 -15.93
N GLY A 98 5.64 16.96 -14.81
CA GLY A 98 5.02 17.97 -13.96
C GLY A 98 4.20 17.38 -12.83
N PHE A 99 3.48 18.23 -12.13
CA PHE A 99 2.52 17.86 -11.11
C PHE A 99 1.30 17.19 -11.78
N SER A 100 0.84 16.08 -11.21
CA SER A 100 -0.32 15.32 -11.68
C SER A 100 -1.54 15.48 -10.77
N ASP A 101 -2.55 14.64 -10.94
CA ASP A 101 -3.76 14.71 -10.13
C ASP A 101 -3.48 14.33 -8.67
N THR A 102 -4.08 15.10 -7.76
CA THR A 102 -3.97 14.89 -6.31
C THR A 102 -5.04 13.90 -5.87
N GLU A 103 -4.66 12.85 -5.16
CA GLU A 103 -5.61 11.91 -4.56
C GLU A 103 -5.91 12.29 -3.11
N VAL A 104 -7.19 12.24 -2.74
CA VAL A 104 -7.68 12.34 -1.36
C VAL A 104 -8.57 11.16 -1.04
N GLY A 105 -8.53 10.68 0.20
CA GLY A 105 -9.32 9.52 0.58
C GLY A 105 -9.63 9.44 2.08
N VAL A 106 -10.55 8.53 2.39
CA VAL A 106 -10.92 8.19 3.77
C VAL A 106 -10.97 6.68 3.91
N LYS A 107 -10.07 6.10 4.72
CA LYS A 107 -10.11 4.67 5.05
C LYS A 107 -10.88 4.50 6.36
N TYR A 108 -11.89 3.63 6.36
CA TYR A 108 -12.71 3.35 7.55
C TYR A 108 -12.89 1.86 7.74
N ARG A 109 -12.34 1.34 8.86
CA ARG A 109 -12.50 -0.04 9.29
C ARG A 109 -13.73 -0.17 10.18
N PHE A 110 -14.75 -0.86 9.70
CA PHE A 110 -16.00 -1.09 10.46
C PHE A 110 -16.07 -2.49 11.07
N VAL A 111 -15.18 -3.42 10.69
CA VAL A 111 -15.01 -4.72 11.33
C VAL A 111 -13.56 -4.90 11.74
N THR A 112 -13.29 -5.00 13.04
CA THR A 112 -11.96 -5.28 13.58
C THR A 112 -11.67 -6.77 13.54
N GLU A 113 -10.42 -7.16 13.25
CA GLU A 113 -9.98 -8.54 13.26
C GLU A 113 -10.15 -9.21 14.64
N SER A 114 -10.49 -10.50 14.64
CA SER A 114 -10.46 -11.36 15.81
C SER A 114 -9.89 -12.73 15.45
N ALA A 115 -9.78 -13.65 16.40
CA ALA A 115 -9.29 -14.98 16.13
C ALA A 115 -10.07 -15.70 15.00
N THR A 116 -11.38 -15.47 14.89
CA THR A 116 -12.29 -16.16 13.96
C THR A 116 -12.83 -15.26 12.84
N ARG A 117 -12.61 -13.95 12.89
CA ARG A 117 -13.21 -12.97 12.00
C ARG A 117 -12.13 -12.11 11.33
N PRO A 118 -12.18 -11.88 10.00
CA PRO A 118 -11.29 -10.92 9.33
C PRO A 118 -11.64 -9.49 9.75
N GLN A 119 -10.72 -8.56 9.51
CA GLN A 119 -11.06 -7.14 9.48
C GLN A 119 -11.62 -6.76 8.12
N ILE A 120 -12.53 -5.76 8.11
CA ILE A 120 -13.21 -5.29 6.90
C ILE A 120 -13.33 -3.77 6.97
N GLY A 121 -13.03 -3.11 5.88
CA GLY A 121 -13.14 -1.66 5.75
C GLY A 121 -13.41 -1.21 4.32
N ILE A 122 -13.72 0.06 4.20
CA ILE A 122 -13.84 0.76 2.91
C ILE A 122 -12.77 1.83 2.81
N PHE A 123 -12.39 2.14 1.59
CA PHE A 123 -11.42 3.21 1.32
C PHE A 123 -11.84 4.02 0.09
N PRO A 124 -12.96 4.79 0.17
CA PRO A 124 -13.31 5.72 -0.90
C PRO A 124 -12.21 6.77 -1.11
N MET A 125 -11.86 6.98 -2.37
CA MET A 125 -10.85 7.93 -2.82
C MET A 125 -11.39 8.76 -3.98
N ALA A 126 -10.93 10.01 -4.07
CA ALA A 126 -11.16 10.90 -5.21
C ALA A 126 -9.82 11.39 -5.75
N GLU A 127 -9.59 11.18 -7.02
CA GLU A 127 -8.53 11.86 -7.76
C GLU A 127 -9.05 13.18 -8.31
N LEU A 128 -8.51 14.27 -7.77
CA LEU A 128 -8.89 15.64 -8.11
C LEU A 128 -8.12 16.09 -9.35
N ALA A 129 -8.82 16.68 -10.32
CA ALA A 129 -8.21 17.16 -11.57
C ALA A 129 -7.31 18.39 -11.33
N THR A 130 -6.19 18.19 -10.64
CA THR A 130 -5.21 19.25 -10.33
C THR A 130 -4.01 19.25 -11.26
N GLY A 131 -3.83 18.21 -12.05
CA GLY A 131 -2.78 18.10 -13.06
C GLY A 131 -3.10 18.81 -14.37
N ASP A 132 -2.13 18.86 -15.27
CA ASP A 132 -2.26 19.45 -16.59
C ASP A 132 -2.63 18.40 -17.64
N SER A 133 -3.90 18.10 -17.77
CA SER A 133 -4.42 17.09 -18.70
C SER A 133 -4.14 17.40 -20.18
N ALA A 134 -3.94 18.68 -20.55
CA ALA A 134 -3.54 19.06 -21.90
C ALA A 134 -2.12 18.55 -22.24
N ARG A 135 -1.32 18.26 -21.24
CA ARG A 135 0.00 17.64 -21.36
C ARG A 135 0.03 16.16 -20.99
N ASN A 136 -1.11 15.52 -20.78
CA ASN A 136 -1.27 14.15 -20.27
C ASN A 136 -0.69 13.97 -18.84
N LEU A 137 -0.80 15.00 -18.01
CA LEU A 137 -0.49 14.98 -16.58
C LEU A 137 -1.80 15.13 -15.82
N GLY A 138 -2.44 13.98 -15.53
CA GLY A 138 -3.76 13.92 -14.92
C GLY A 138 -4.91 13.67 -15.88
N ASN A 139 -6.06 13.36 -15.31
CA ASN A 139 -7.25 12.86 -16.01
C ASN A 139 -8.14 13.98 -16.62
N GLY A 140 -7.96 15.22 -16.15
CA GLY A 140 -8.76 16.39 -16.60
C GLY A 140 -10.15 16.48 -16.00
N GLN A 141 -10.64 15.45 -15.32
CA GLN A 141 -11.86 15.44 -14.53
C GLN A 141 -11.63 14.63 -13.25
N THR A 142 -12.27 15.05 -12.17
CA THR A 142 -12.25 14.29 -10.92
C THR A 142 -12.95 12.95 -11.13
N TRP A 143 -12.32 11.87 -10.62
CA TRP A 143 -12.87 10.54 -10.65
C TRP A 143 -12.72 9.85 -9.30
N TYR A 144 -13.38 8.71 -9.11
CA TYR A 144 -13.54 8.10 -7.79
C TYR A 144 -13.20 6.62 -7.82
N ARG A 145 -12.63 6.11 -6.72
CA ARG A 145 -12.47 4.69 -6.43
C ARG A 145 -13.22 4.34 -5.14
N LEU A 146 -14.00 3.28 -5.17
CA LEU A 146 -14.88 2.86 -4.09
C LEU A 146 -14.63 1.39 -3.73
N PRO A 147 -13.48 1.07 -3.12
CA PRO A 147 -13.15 -0.30 -2.72
C PRO A 147 -13.72 -0.68 -1.36
N LEU A 148 -13.93 -2.00 -1.20
CA LEU A 148 -14.06 -2.69 0.06
C LEU A 148 -12.91 -3.68 0.19
N TRP A 149 -12.20 -3.64 1.31
CA TRP A 149 -11.05 -4.49 1.59
C TRP A 149 -11.28 -5.40 2.79
N ILE A 150 -10.70 -6.58 2.74
CA ILE A 150 -10.80 -7.64 3.76
C ILE A 150 -9.40 -8.15 4.02
N GLN A 151 -9.01 -8.25 5.30
CA GLN A 151 -7.71 -8.79 5.69
C GLN A 151 -7.87 -9.83 6.78
N LYS A 152 -7.07 -10.89 6.72
CA LYS A 152 -6.97 -11.89 7.77
C LYS A 152 -5.53 -12.33 7.99
N SER A 153 -5.13 -12.28 9.27
CA SER A 153 -3.82 -12.76 9.73
C SER A 153 -3.92 -14.20 10.26
N PHE A 154 -2.87 -15.00 10.03
CA PHE A 154 -2.74 -16.38 10.46
C PHE A 154 -1.37 -16.63 11.07
N ASP A 155 -1.24 -17.70 11.86
CA ASP A 155 0.01 -18.13 12.50
C ASP A 155 0.70 -16.98 13.26
N ASN A 156 -0.08 -16.30 14.13
CA ASN A 156 0.37 -15.15 14.93
C ASN A 156 0.98 -14.01 14.06
N GLY A 157 0.33 -13.69 12.94
CA GLY A 157 0.75 -12.61 12.04
C GLY A 157 1.91 -12.97 11.10
N LYS A 158 2.34 -14.22 11.04
CA LYS A 158 3.36 -14.65 10.06
C LYS A 158 2.83 -14.64 8.64
N TRP A 159 1.55 -14.93 8.45
CA TRP A 159 0.86 -14.86 7.17
C TRP A 159 -0.25 -13.84 7.25
N THR A 160 -0.40 -13.06 6.19
CA THR A 160 -1.53 -12.15 6.00
C THR A 160 -2.09 -12.38 4.60
N VAL A 161 -3.40 -12.43 4.53
CA VAL A 161 -4.15 -12.52 3.27
C VAL A 161 -5.05 -11.31 3.18
N ASP A 162 -4.89 -10.56 2.10
CA ASP A 162 -5.66 -9.37 1.76
C ASP A 162 -6.43 -9.63 0.48
N THR A 163 -7.69 -9.24 0.44
CA THR A 163 -8.53 -9.39 -0.73
C THR A 163 -9.63 -8.34 -0.74
N GLY A 164 -10.20 -8.11 -1.89
CA GLY A 164 -11.30 -7.18 -2.05
C GLY A 164 -11.30 -6.55 -3.41
N GLY A 165 -11.97 -5.43 -3.52
CA GLY A 165 -12.10 -4.69 -4.76
C GLY A 165 -13.27 -3.73 -4.71
N GLY A 166 -13.56 -3.13 -5.86
CA GLY A 166 -14.59 -2.12 -5.94
C GLY A 166 -14.86 -1.66 -7.35
N ALA A 167 -15.40 -0.46 -7.44
CA ALA A 167 -15.66 0.23 -8.69
C ALA A 167 -14.85 1.53 -8.78
N ALA A 168 -14.33 1.80 -9.95
CA ALA A 168 -13.81 3.10 -10.37
C ALA A 168 -14.85 3.79 -11.24
N LEU A 169 -15.18 5.04 -10.91
CA LEU A 169 -16.15 5.87 -11.62
C LEU A 169 -15.38 7.00 -12.32
N ASN A 170 -15.13 6.83 -13.62
CA ASN A 170 -14.31 7.76 -14.41
C ASN A 170 -15.05 8.20 -15.68
N HIS A 171 -15.63 9.38 -15.63
CA HIS A 171 -16.42 9.96 -16.70
C HIS A 171 -15.64 10.94 -17.60
N ALA A 172 -14.30 11.02 -17.47
CA ALA A 172 -13.50 11.84 -18.36
C ALA A 172 -13.59 11.36 -19.81
N PRO A 173 -13.45 12.24 -20.79
CA PRO A 173 -13.50 11.86 -22.20
C PRO A 173 -12.54 10.73 -22.54
N GLY A 174 -13.05 9.65 -23.13
CA GLY A 174 -12.28 8.47 -23.48
C GLY A 174 -12.06 7.47 -22.34
N GLN A 175 -12.40 7.80 -21.12
CA GLN A 175 -12.34 6.89 -19.96
C GLN A 175 -13.64 6.09 -19.79
N ARG A 176 -13.62 5.12 -18.87
CA ARG A 176 -14.75 4.25 -18.55
C ARG A 176 -14.81 3.96 -17.04
N ASP A 177 -16.01 3.70 -16.56
CA ASP A 177 -16.20 3.04 -15.28
C ASP A 177 -15.76 1.59 -15.39
N TYR A 178 -15.10 1.07 -14.35
CA TYR A 178 -14.62 -0.31 -14.32
C TYR A 178 -14.62 -0.88 -12.91
N GLY A 179 -14.75 -2.20 -12.82
CA GLY A 179 -14.52 -2.94 -11.58
C GLY A 179 -13.05 -3.32 -11.45
N PHE A 180 -12.59 -3.48 -10.22
CA PHE A 180 -11.25 -3.99 -9.92
C PHE A 180 -11.26 -4.82 -8.65
N GLY A 181 -10.24 -5.66 -8.47
CA GLY A 181 -10.06 -6.45 -7.26
C GLY A 181 -8.77 -7.25 -7.27
N GLY A 182 -8.37 -7.68 -6.07
CA GLY A 182 -7.12 -8.38 -5.89
C GLY A 182 -7.14 -9.40 -4.77
N LEU A 183 -6.12 -10.24 -4.80
CA LEU A 183 -5.75 -11.18 -3.77
C LEU A 183 -4.25 -11.09 -3.55
N LEU A 184 -3.84 -10.70 -2.35
CA LEU A 184 -2.46 -10.61 -1.90
C LEU A 184 -2.23 -11.57 -0.75
N VAL A 185 -1.16 -12.34 -0.82
CA VAL A 185 -0.68 -13.19 0.26
C VAL A 185 0.70 -12.73 0.66
N GLN A 186 0.89 -12.43 1.93
CA GLN A 186 2.14 -11.94 2.48
C GLN A 186 2.67 -12.88 3.57
N ARG A 187 3.99 -12.95 3.69
CA ARG A 187 4.67 -13.74 4.71
C ARG A 187 5.78 -12.94 5.37
N SER A 188 5.70 -12.79 6.69
CA SER A 188 6.81 -12.31 7.51
C SER A 188 7.86 -13.41 7.64
N LEU A 189 9.08 -13.12 7.21
CA LEU A 189 10.23 -14.03 7.27
C LEU A 189 11.10 -13.79 8.51
N GLY A 190 10.72 -12.82 9.36
CA GLY A 190 11.51 -12.37 10.49
C GLY A 190 12.61 -11.36 10.09
N ALA A 191 13.36 -10.87 11.07
CA ALA A 191 14.43 -9.88 10.88
C ALA A 191 13.98 -8.64 10.07
N GLY A 192 12.69 -8.25 10.20
CA GLY A 192 12.14 -7.09 9.50
C GLY A 192 11.84 -7.29 8.02
N LEU A 193 11.90 -8.53 7.49
CA LEU A 193 11.58 -8.82 6.10
C LEU A 193 10.19 -9.45 5.97
N THR A 194 9.36 -8.87 5.11
CA THR A 194 8.08 -9.44 4.65
C THR A 194 8.08 -9.49 3.14
N LEU A 195 7.68 -10.62 2.57
CA LEU A 195 7.49 -10.80 1.13
C LEU A 195 6.02 -11.12 0.83
N GLY A 196 5.55 -10.65 -0.32
CA GLY A 196 4.19 -10.86 -0.78
C GLY A 196 4.11 -11.18 -2.27
N SER A 197 2.99 -11.77 -2.64
CA SER A 197 2.62 -12.09 -4.01
C SER A 197 1.15 -11.80 -4.23
N GLU A 198 0.84 -11.13 -5.32
CA GLU A 198 -0.46 -10.59 -5.64
C GLU A 198 -0.93 -11.03 -7.02
N ILE A 199 -2.23 -11.27 -7.13
CA ILE A 199 -2.98 -11.25 -8.40
C ILE A 199 -4.00 -10.12 -8.29
N PHE A 200 -3.95 -9.18 -9.23
CA PHE A 200 -4.87 -8.05 -9.29
C PHE A 200 -5.49 -7.94 -10.68
N THR A 201 -6.78 -7.70 -10.75
CA THR A 201 -7.51 -7.54 -12.02
C THR A 201 -8.28 -6.24 -12.04
N GLN A 202 -8.35 -5.63 -13.20
CA GLN A 202 -9.18 -4.46 -13.47
C GLN A 202 -9.87 -4.58 -14.83
N GLY A 203 -11.07 -4.02 -14.90
CA GLY A 203 -11.82 -3.90 -16.16
C GLY A 203 -11.14 -2.97 -17.15
N ALA A 204 -11.75 -2.83 -18.32
CA ALA A 204 -11.30 -1.87 -19.33
C ALA A 204 -11.43 -0.44 -18.78
N THR A 205 -10.30 0.26 -18.59
CA THR A 205 -10.23 1.59 -18.00
C THR A 205 -10.57 2.72 -18.98
N ALA A 206 -10.42 2.47 -20.29
CA ALA A 206 -10.66 3.44 -21.33
C ALA A 206 -11.45 2.80 -22.51
N VAL A 207 -12.01 3.65 -23.37
CA VAL A 207 -12.67 3.21 -24.61
C VAL A 207 -11.65 2.53 -25.51
N GLY A 208 -11.92 1.29 -25.90
CA GLY A 208 -11.03 0.47 -26.74
C GLY A 208 -9.94 -0.28 -25.99
N SER A 209 -9.77 -0.05 -24.68
CA SER A 209 -8.86 -0.88 -23.87
C SER A 209 -9.52 -2.22 -23.50
N THR A 210 -8.71 -3.18 -23.03
CA THR A 210 -9.16 -4.50 -22.58
C THR A 210 -8.95 -4.63 -21.07
N PRO A 211 -9.73 -5.48 -20.39
CA PRO A 211 -9.44 -5.84 -19.00
C PRO A 211 -8.02 -6.39 -18.87
N THR A 212 -7.36 -6.07 -17.75
CA THR A 212 -5.98 -6.49 -17.50
C THR A 212 -5.88 -7.18 -16.16
N THR A 213 -5.13 -8.28 -16.11
CA THR A 213 -4.79 -8.99 -14.86
C THR A 213 -3.29 -8.96 -14.68
N PHE A 214 -2.85 -8.55 -13.50
CA PHE A 214 -1.44 -8.46 -13.09
C PHE A 214 -1.08 -9.59 -12.13
N TYR A 215 0.16 -10.04 -12.23
CA TYR A 215 0.88 -10.74 -11.18
C TYR A 215 1.98 -9.83 -10.68
N ASN A 216 2.11 -9.67 -9.37
CA ASN A 216 3.04 -8.77 -8.73
C ASN A 216 3.72 -9.46 -7.54
N VAL A 217 5.01 -9.22 -7.35
CA VAL A 217 5.79 -9.69 -6.21
C VAL A 217 6.53 -8.52 -5.58
N GLY A 218 6.64 -8.53 -4.27
CA GLY A 218 7.28 -7.43 -3.56
C GLY A 218 7.34 -7.66 -2.07
N GLY A 219 7.46 -6.59 -1.32
CA GLY A 219 7.48 -6.68 0.13
C GLY A 219 8.04 -5.45 0.82
N TYR A 220 8.41 -5.68 2.08
CA TYR A 220 8.89 -4.65 3.00
C TYR A 220 10.20 -5.09 3.64
N ILE A 221 11.12 -4.16 3.77
CA ILE A 221 12.29 -4.27 4.65
C ILE A 221 12.10 -3.23 5.75
N ASN A 222 12.01 -3.66 7.00
CA ASN A 222 11.73 -2.82 8.18
C ASN A 222 13.00 -2.71 9.03
N PRO A 223 13.89 -1.71 8.79
CA PRO A 223 15.09 -1.50 9.60
C PRO A 223 14.76 -1.04 11.02
N SER A 224 13.57 -0.46 11.23
CA SER A 224 13.05 -0.08 12.54
C SER A 224 11.53 -0.15 12.57
N ASP A 225 10.92 0.00 13.76
CA ASP A 225 9.46 0.03 13.93
C ASP A 225 8.79 1.24 13.26
N GLN A 226 9.57 2.28 12.93
CA GLN A 226 9.05 3.51 12.33
C GLN A 226 9.40 3.66 10.85
N PHE A 227 10.35 2.90 10.34
CA PHE A 227 10.87 3.08 8.99
C PHE A 227 10.85 1.78 8.20
N SER A 228 10.35 1.85 6.95
CA SER A 228 10.34 0.73 6.02
C SER A 228 10.78 1.16 4.62
N ILE A 229 11.37 0.22 3.91
CA ILE A 229 11.63 0.29 2.47
C ILE A 229 10.67 -0.66 1.80
N LEU A 230 9.91 -0.15 0.83
CA LEU A 230 8.85 -0.87 0.12
C LEU A 230 9.30 -1.09 -1.32
N PHE A 231 9.01 -2.26 -1.86
CA PHE A 231 9.36 -2.58 -3.25
C PHE A 231 8.42 -3.61 -3.85
N SER A 232 8.12 -3.47 -5.13
CA SER A 232 7.46 -4.50 -5.92
C SER A 232 7.80 -4.42 -7.39
N VAL A 233 7.59 -5.54 -8.10
CA VAL A 233 7.67 -5.64 -9.54
C VAL A 233 6.62 -6.64 -10.02
N GLY A 234 5.98 -6.31 -11.12
CA GLY A 234 4.91 -7.13 -11.68
C GLY A 234 4.79 -7.00 -13.19
N HIS A 235 3.96 -7.88 -13.73
CA HIS A 235 3.63 -7.89 -15.14
C HIS A 235 2.19 -8.36 -15.34
N SER A 236 1.56 -7.90 -16.42
CA SER A 236 0.25 -8.43 -16.81
C SER A 236 0.37 -9.88 -17.29
N ILE A 237 -0.53 -10.72 -16.82
CA ILE A 237 -0.66 -12.13 -17.23
C ILE A 237 -1.85 -12.36 -18.16
N ALA A 238 -2.75 -11.36 -18.26
CA ALA A 238 -3.84 -11.32 -19.22
C ALA A 238 -4.17 -9.87 -19.57
N GLY A 239 -4.70 -9.67 -20.78
CA GLY A 239 -5.03 -8.35 -21.32
C GLY A 239 -3.84 -7.69 -22.03
N GLN A 240 -3.77 -6.36 -21.94
CA GLN A 240 -2.68 -5.58 -22.51
C GLN A 240 -1.37 -5.83 -21.76
N SER A 241 -0.25 -5.84 -22.48
CA SER A 241 1.06 -6.02 -21.86
C SER A 241 1.46 -4.78 -21.05
N HIS A 242 1.70 -4.98 -19.77
CA HIS A 242 2.19 -3.97 -18.83
C HIS A 242 3.28 -4.57 -17.95
N ALA A 243 4.37 -3.83 -17.75
CA ALA A 243 5.33 -4.08 -16.68
C ALA A 243 5.17 -2.95 -15.65
N ILE A 244 4.97 -3.32 -14.41
CA ILE A 244 4.75 -2.38 -13.30
C ILE A 244 5.81 -2.54 -12.23
N GLY A 245 6.03 -1.51 -11.44
CA GLY A 245 6.89 -1.60 -10.29
C GLY A 245 6.74 -0.41 -9.34
N TYR A 246 7.22 -0.60 -8.14
CA TYR A 246 7.14 0.36 -7.05
C TYR A 246 8.41 0.31 -6.20
N VAL A 247 8.87 1.46 -5.75
CA VAL A 247 9.85 1.60 -4.68
C VAL A 247 9.46 2.80 -3.83
N GLY A 248 9.51 2.63 -2.51
CA GLY A 248 9.12 3.69 -1.58
C GLY A 248 9.82 3.60 -0.25
N LEU A 249 9.87 4.73 0.42
CA LEU A 249 10.30 4.90 1.80
C LEU A 249 9.06 5.25 2.62
N TYR A 250 8.85 4.54 3.69
CA TYR A 250 7.73 4.72 4.61
C TYR A 250 8.24 5.13 5.97
N TYR A 251 7.57 6.08 6.60
CA TYR A 251 7.84 6.50 7.96
C TYR A 251 6.54 6.72 8.73
N THR A 252 6.44 6.14 9.95
CA THR A 252 5.33 6.36 10.88
C THR A 252 5.79 7.10 12.12
N TYR A 253 4.94 7.98 12.65
CA TYR A 253 5.24 8.76 13.84
C TYR A 253 3.99 9.03 14.67
N PRO A 254 4.13 9.13 16.00
CA PRO A 254 3.02 9.46 16.88
C PRO A 254 2.65 10.93 16.73
N ARG A 255 1.40 11.23 17.03
CA ARG A 255 0.94 12.61 17.17
C ARG A 255 1.70 13.25 18.35
N PRO A 256 2.18 14.51 18.24
CA PRO A 256 2.73 15.24 19.40
C PRO A 256 1.73 15.27 20.54
N ALA A 257 2.19 15.01 21.77
CA ALA A 257 1.35 15.14 22.94
C ALA A 257 0.78 16.57 23.00
N LYS A 258 -0.52 16.70 23.28
CA LYS A 258 -1.11 18.02 23.54
C LYS A 258 -0.43 18.60 24.78
N GLN A 259 0.23 19.73 24.61
CA GLN A 259 0.71 20.56 25.73
C GLN A 259 -0.46 21.16 26.50
#